data_f087705b7e2333bf1e4a742a224a08c4
#
_entry.id   f087705b7e2333bf1e4a742a224a08c4
#
_cell.length_a   1.000
_cell.length_b   1.000
_cell.length_c   1.000
_cell.angle_alpha   90.00
_cell.angle_beta   90.00
_cell.angle_gamma   90.00
#
_symmetry.space_group_name_H-M   'P 1'
#
loop_
_entity.id
_entity.type
_entity.pdbx_description
1 polymer ?
#
loop_
_entity_poly.entity_id
_entity_poly.type
_entity_poly.pdbx_seq_one_letter_code
_entity_poly.pdbx_strand_id
1 'polypeptide(L)'
;MFGITWENKMIERLEEESQKNYSLYCVYQNMGRNRSLSKVAEQTGISKRWIESLSSKYDWIHRTEVYDTHQQQLMYEGMAKEIKEMGKRQASYSLQMITALITPAQELLKRLKDKNGKLDFGDVSDTELVQTVSRCATAFKLLTDVERLARGEPTDIQ
;
A
#
# COMPACT_ATOMS: atom_id res chain seq x y z
N MET A 1 -12.81 2.93 -19.30
CA MET A 1 -13.51 1.72 -19.78
C MET A 1 -12.45 0.63 -19.92
N PHE A 2 -12.25 -0.16 -18.89
CA PHE A 2 -11.35 -1.32 -18.98
C PHE A 2 -12.09 -2.40 -19.74
N GLY A 3 -11.61 -2.70 -20.95
CA GLY A 3 -12.18 -3.78 -21.76
C GLY A 3 -12.07 -5.10 -20.99
N ILE A 4 -13.16 -5.87 -20.99
CA ILE A 4 -13.17 -7.24 -20.51
C ILE A 4 -12.19 -7.99 -21.42
N THR A 5 -10.99 -8.25 -20.90
CA THR A 5 -10.00 -9.05 -21.62
C THR A 5 -10.49 -10.48 -21.70
N TRP A 6 -10.04 -11.27 -22.69
CA TRP A 6 -10.35 -12.70 -22.80
C TRP A 6 -10.01 -13.49 -21.52
N GLU A 7 -9.02 -13.01 -20.74
CA GLU A 7 -8.63 -13.56 -19.44
C GLU A 7 -9.77 -13.47 -18.41
N ASN A 8 -10.51 -12.36 -18.36
CA ASN A 8 -11.65 -12.22 -17.46
C ASN A 8 -12.79 -13.18 -17.82
N LYS A 9 -12.96 -13.52 -19.12
CA LYS A 9 -13.94 -14.54 -19.53
C LYS A 9 -13.58 -15.94 -19.06
N MET A 10 -12.29 -16.25 -18.88
CA MET A 10 -11.87 -17.56 -18.37
C MET A 10 -12.11 -17.73 -16.86
N ILE A 11 -12.18 -16.64 -16.11
CA ILE A 11 -12.48 -16.69 -14.67
C ILE A 11 -13.97 -16.94 -14.42
N GLU A 12 -14.82 -16.46 -15.31
CA GLU A 12 -16.28 -16.63 -15.20
C GLU A 12 -16.74 -18.03 -15.67
N ARG A 13 -18.01 -18.29 -15.46
CA ARG A 13 -18.65 -19.52 -15.99
C ARG A 13 -18.64 -19.51 -17.52
N LEU A 14 -18.10 -20.57 -18.12
CA LEU A 14 -18.12 -20.74 -19.56
C LEU A 14 -19.56 -20.96 -20.06
N GLU A 15 -19.88 -20.51 -21.28
CA GLU A 15 -21.22 -20.66 -21.86
C GLU A 15 -21.64 -22.13 -21.95
N GLU A 16 -20.71 -23.02 -22.26
CA GLU A 16 -20.90 -24.46 -22.38
C GLU A 16 -20.93 -25.20 -21.03
N GLU A 17 -20.60 -24.51 -19.93
CA GLU A 17 -20.50 -25.09 -18.62
C GLU A 17 -21.83 -24.94 -17.85
N SER A 18 -22.40 -26.06 -17.39
CA SER A 18 -23.60 -26.00 -16.55
C SER A 18 -23.29 -25.35 -15.19
N GLN A 19 -24.30 -24.74 -14.57
CA GLN A 19 -24.16 -24.13 -13.24
C GLN A 19 -23.62 -25.12 -12.21
N LYS A 20 -24.05 -26.41 -12.29
CA LYS A 20 -23.56 -27.45 -11.40
C LYS A 20 -22.07 -27.72 -11.59
N ASN A 21 -21.61 -27.81 -12.84
CA ASN A 21 -20.18 -28.05 -13.13
C ASN A 21 -19.33 -26.85 -12.72
N TYR A 22 -19.83 -25.63 -12.96
CA TYR A 22 -19.17 -24.42 -12.49
C TYR A 22 -19.05 -24.35 -10.96
N SER A 23 -20.08 -24.79 -10.22
CA SER A 23 -19.99 -24.87 -8.75
C SER A 23 -18.88 -25.81 -8.29
N LEU A 24 -18.64 -26.90 -8.98
CA LEU A 24 -17.54 -27.83 -8.70
C LEU A 24 -16.17 -27.18 -9.00
N TYR A 25 -16.08 -26.42 -10.09
CA TYR A 25 -14.90 -25.62 -10.39
C TYR A 25 -14.62 -24.60 -9.29
N CYS A 26 -15.64 -23.90 -8.78
CA CYS A 26 -15.49 -22.95 -7.67
C CYS A 26 -14.96 -23.62 -6.38
N VAL A 27 -15.39 -24.85 -6.10
CA VAL A 27 -14.83 -25.63 -4.98
C VAL A 27 -13.33 -25.85 -5.18
N TYR A 28 -12.91 -26.29 -6.39
CA TYR A 28 -11.51 -26.47 -6.72
C TYR A 28 -10.72 -25.16 -6.62
N GLN A 29 -11.24 -24.09 -7.21
CA GLN A 29 -10.63 -22.76 -7.20
C GLN A 29 -10.39 -22.25 -5.77
N ASN A 30 -11.38 -22.37 -4.88
CA ASN A 30 -11.33 -21.87 -3.51
C ASN A 30 -10.38 -22.65 -2.57
N MET A 31 -9.88 -23.82 -2.98
CA MET A 31 -8.87 -24.56 -2.22
C MET A 31 -7.48 -23.89 -2.21
N GLY A 32 -7.26 -22.90 -3.05
CA GLY A 32 -5.99 -22.17 -3.13
C GLY A 32 -4.81 -23.10 -3.43
N ARG A 33 -3.68 -22.89 -2.78
CA ARG A 33 -2.42 -23.66 -3.04
C ARG A 33 -2.54 -25.16 -2.79
N ASN A 34 -3.52 -25.61 -2.02
CA ASN A 34 -3.73 -27.02 -1.68
C ASN A 34 -4.78 -27.69 -2.57
N ARG A 35 -5.00 -27.16 -3.77
CA ARG A 35 -5.96 -27.71 -4.75
C ARG A 35 -5.66 -29.16 -5.07
N SER A 36 -6.70 -29.98 -5.08
CA SER A 36 -6.63 -31.38 -5.49
C SER A 36 -7.99 -31.85 -5.99
N LEU A 37 -8.01 -32.44 -7.18
CA LEU A 37 -9.22 -33.04 -7.73
C LEU A 37 -9.78 -34.14 -6.83
N SER A 38 -8.90 -34.85 -6.13
CA SER A 38 -9.31 -35.88 -5.13
C SER A 38 -10.05 -35.26 -3.95
N LYS A 39 -9.60 -34.12 -3.44
CA LYS A 39 -10.29 -33.40 -2.36
C LYS A 39 -11.65 -32.84 -2.82
N VAL A 40 -11.76 -32.36 -4.06
CA VAL A 40 -13.04 -31.95 -4.63
C VAL A 40 -14.01 -33.12 -4.66
N ALA A 41 -13.55 -34.29 -5.12
CA ALA A 41 -14.35 -35.53 -5.14
C ALA A 41 -14.83 -35.93 -3.73
N GLU A 42 -13.94 -35.87 -2.74
CA GLU A 42 -14.25 -36.17 -1.34
C GLU A 42 -15.26 -35.18 -0.75
N GLN A 43 -15.09 -33.90 -0.94
CA GLN A 43 -15.98 -32.84 -0.41
C GLN A 43 -17.37 -32.84 -1.07
N THR A 44 -17.43 -33.20 -2.34
CA THR A 44 -18.69 -33.12 -3.11
C THR A 44 -19.43 -34.46 -3.22
N GLY A 45 -18.78 -35.56 -2.82
CA GLY A 45 -19.31 -36.90 -2.98
C GLY A 45 -19.40 -37.39 -4.43
N ILE A 46 -18.73 -36.69 -5.36
CA ILE A 46 -18.73 -37.03 -6.80
C ILE A 46 -17.50 -37.86 -7.10
N SER A 47 -17.63 -38.83 -8.02
CA SER A 47 -16.53 -39.72 -8.37
C SER A 47 -15.32 -38.91 -8.89
N LYS A 48 -14.12 -39.27 -8.45
CA LYS A 48 -12.85 -38.61 -8.88
C LYS A 48 -12.71 -38.62 -10.40
N ARG A 49 -13.06 -39.71 -11.05
CA ARG A 49 -13.01 -39.85 -12.51
C ARG A 49 -13.89 -38.82 -13.22
N TRP A 50 -15.04 -38.50 -12.67
CA TRP A 50 -15.91 -37.44 -13.21
C TRP A 50 -15.33 -36.07 -13.03
N ILE A 51 -14.78 -35.78 -11.85
CA ILE A 51 -14.09 -34.50 -11.58
C ILE A 51 -12.89 -34.33 -12.50
N GLU A 52 -12.07 -35.37 -12.73
CA GLU A 52 -10.94 -35.31 -13.68
C GLU A 52 -11.39 -35.03 -15.12
N SER A 53 -12.51 -35.66 -15.54
CA SER A 53 -13.10 -35.39 -16.85
C SER A 53 -13.58 -33.95 -17.01
N LEU A 54 -14.23 -33.37 -15.99
CA LEU A 54 -14.68 -32.01 -15.98
C LEU A 54 -13.46 -31.03 -15.97
N SER A 55 -12.46 -31.32 -15.16
CA SER A 55 -11.22 -30.54 -15.09
C SER A 55 -10.52 -30.46 -16.44
N SER A 56 -10.42 -31.60 -17.14
CA SER A 56 -9.83 -31.64 -18.47
C SER A 56 -10.71 -30.94 -19.53
N LYS A 57 -12.03 -31.15 -19.46
CA LYS A 57 -12.97 -30.55 -20.43
C LYS A 57 -13.01 -29.04 -20.36
N TYR A 58 -12.99 -28.47 -19.15
CA TYR A 58 -13.15 -27.03 -18.89
C TYR A 58 -11.84 -26.36 -18.46
N ASP A 59 -10.72 -27.02 -18.63
CA ASP A 59 -9.36 -26.53 -18.36
C ASP A 59 -9.22 -25.82 -16.99
N TRP A 60 -9.63 -26.51 -15.93
CA TRP A 60 -9.66 -25.98 -14.57
C TRP A 60 -8.26 -25.51 -14.11
N ILE A 61 -7.21 -26.20 -14.51
CA ILE A 61 -5.83 -25.87 -14.09
C ILE A 61 -5.45 -24.49 -14.62
N HIS A 62 -5.55 -24.30 -15.92
CA HIS A 62 -5.21 -23.04 -16.54
C HIS A 62 -6.12 -21.89 -16.08
N ARG A 63 -7.43 -22.14 -15.96
CA ARG A 63 -8.37 -21.14 -15.42
C ARG A 63 -8.04 -20.69 -14.01
N THR A 64 -7.59 -21.60 -13.14
CA THR A 64 -7.18 -21.25 -11.78
C THR A 64 -5.84 -20.52 -11.75
N GLU A 65 -4.91 -20.80 -12.66
CA GLU A 65 -3.67 -20.03 -12.81
C GLU A 65 -3.95 -18.58 -13.21
N VAL A 66 -4.82 -18.39 -14.19
CA VAL A 66 -5.27 -17.04 -14.61
C VAL A 66 -5.97 -16.31 -13.46
N TYR A 67 -6.86 -17.00 -12.74
CA TYR A 67 -7.52 -16.44 -11.57
C TYR A 67 -6.54 -16.03 -10.47
N ASP A 68 -5.59 -16.89 -10.13
CA ASP A 68 -4.60 -16.60 -9.08
C ASP A 68 -3.71 -15.42 -9.47
N THR A 69 -3.29 -15.35 -10.74
CA THR A 69 -2.51 -14.23 -11.28
C THR A 69 -3.31 -12.93 -11.18
N HIS A 70 -4.57 -12.95 -11.57
CA HIS A 70 -5.45 -11.79 -11.48
C HIS A 70 -5.67 -11.34 -10.02
N GLN A 71 -5.87 -12.29 -9.08
CA GLN A 71 -5.99 -11.96 -7.65
C GLN A 71 -4.71 -11.36 -7.09
N GLN A 72 -3.54 -11.88 -7.47
CA GLN A 72 -2.26 -11.30 -7.09
C GLN A 72 -2.09 -9.87 -7.61
N GLN A 73 -2.46 -9.64 -8.86
CA GLN A 73 -2.39 -8.30 -9.44
C GLN A 73 -3.30 -7.31 -8.70
N LEU A 74 -4.55 -7.67 -8.43
CA LEU A 74 -5.48 -6.85 -7.67
C LEU A 74 -4.95 -6.53 -6.26
N MET A 75 -4.32 -7.51 -5.61
CA MET A 75 -3.71 -7.31 -4.29
C MET A 75 -2.54 -6.32 -4.38
N TYR A 76 -1.65 -6.45 -5.36
CA TYR A 76 -0.53 -5.52 -5.55
C TYR A 76 -1.01 -4.10 -5.89
N GLU A 77 -2.00 -3.96 -6.75
CA GLU A 77 -2.59 -2.67 -7.08
C GLU A 77 -3.23 -2.01 -5.85
N GLY A 78 -3.94 -2.80 -5.05
CA GLY A 78 -4.53 -2.36 -3.77
C GLY A 78 -3.47 -1.88 -2.78
N MET A 79 -2.41 -2.66 -2.58
CA MET A 79 -1.29 -2.29 -1.71
C MET A 79 -0.56 -1.04 -2.21
N ALA A 80 -0.29 -0.95 -3.51
CA ALA A 80 0.36 0.23 -4.10
C ALA A 80 -0.47 1.50 -3.91
N LYS A 81 -1.80 1.40 -4.08
CA LYS A 81 -2.71 2.51 -3.84
C LYS A 81 -2.70 2.93 -2.37
N GLU A 82 -2.75 1.97 -1.44
CA GLU A 82 -2.73 2.24 -0.01
C GLU A 82 -1.43 2.92 0.43
N ILE A 83 -0.27 2.43 -0.04
CA ILE A 83 1.04 3.04 0.21
C ILE A 83 1.07 4.48 -0.30
N LYS A 84 0.56 4.71 -1.51
CA LYS A 84 0.50 6.06 -2.10
C LYS A 84 -0.38 7.01 -1.28
N GLU A 85 -1.55 6.57 -0.83
CA GLU A 85 -2.45 7.39 0.00
C GLU A 85 -1.87 7.63 1.41
N MET A 86 -1.20 6.63 1.99
CA MET A 86 -0.45 6.80 3.23
C MET A 86 0.65 7.86 3.07
N GLY A 87 1.44 7.78 2.00
CA GLY A 87 2.48 8.76 1.70
C GLY A 87 1.94 10.19 1.59
N LYS A 88 0.83 10.39 0.89
CA LYS A 88 0.17 11.70 0.80
C LYS A 88 -0.25 12.24 2.17
N ARG A 89 -0.85 11.39 3.02
CA ARG A 89 -1.25 11.80 4.38
C ARG A 89 -0.04 12.18 5.22
N GLN A 90 1.03 11.39 5.18
CA GLN A 90 2.26 11.67 5.93
C GLN A 90 2.92 12.98 5.47
N ALA A 91 3.02 13.22 4.16
CA ALA A 91 3.55 14.46 3.62
C ALA A 91 2.72 15.68 4.06
N SER A 92 1.39 15.57 4.05
CA SER A 92 0.50 16.64 4.53
C SER A 92 0.70 16.93 6.02
N TYR A 93 0.77 15.91 6.87
CA TYR A 93 1.00 16.09 8.30
C TYR A 93 2.39 16.68 8.58
N SER A 94 3.43 16.23 7.88
CA SER A 94 4.78 16.79 8.02
C SER A 94 4.81 18.27 7.67
N LEU A 95 4.15 18.65 6.58
CA LEU A 95 4.05 20.07 6.18
C LEU A 95 3.31 20.92 7.23
N GLN A 96 2.20 20.42 7.78
CA GLN A 96 1.47 21.10 8.86
C GLN A 96 2.34 21.28 10.10
N MET A 97 3.08 20.25 10.51
CA MET A 97 3.98 20.31 11.66
C MET A 97 5.14 21.26 11.43
N ILE A 98 5.75 21.26 10.24
CA ILE A 98 6.80 22.24 9.87
C ILE A 98 6.26 23.66 9.98
N THR A 99 5.07 23.93 9.43
CA THR A 99 4.42 25.25 9.50
C THR A 99 4.14 25.66 10.95
N ALA A 100 3.62 24.74 11.76
CA ALA A 100 3.34 24.97 13.17
C ALA A 100 4.60 25.31 13.99
N LEU A 101 5.76 24.77 13.62
CA LEU A 101 7.04 25.06 14.28
C LEU A 101 7.69 26.37 13.78
N ILE A 102 7.62 26.63 12.48
CA ILE A 102 8.24 27.82 11.86
C ILE A 102 7.54 29.10 12.32
N THR A 103 6.23 29.12 12.40
CA THR A 103 5.45 30.34 12.73
C THR A 103 5.82 30.92 14.11
N PRO A 104 5.79 30.13 15.23
CA PRO A 104 6.22 30.64 16.52
C PRO A 104 7.71 31.03 16.56
N ALA A 105 8.57 30.29 15.86
CA ALA A 105 9.99 30.62 15.79
C ALA A 105 10.23 31.97 15.09
N GLN A 106 9.52 32.26 13.99
CA GLN A 106 9.58 33.55 13.31
C GLN A 106 9.07 34.70 14.19
N GLU A 107 7.98 34.46 14.93
CA GLU A 107 7.44 35.47 15.85
C GLU A 107 8.38 35.73 17.01
N LEU A 108 9.03 34.70 17.57
CA LEU A 108 10.06 34.84 18.59
C LEU A 108 11.26 35.65 18.06
N LEU A 109 11.74 35.32 16.86
CA LEU A 109 12.84 36.08 16.22
C LEU A 109 12.51 37.56 16.00
N LYS A 110 11.25 37.90 15.68
CA LYS A 110 10.81 39.29 15.59
C LYS A 110 10.88 40.02 16.92
N ARG A 111 10.47 39.34 18.01
CA ARG A 111 10.48 39.91 19.36
C ARG A 111 11.90 40.10 19.91
N LEU A 112 12.83 39.22 19.51
CA LEU A 112 14.23 39.29 19.91
C LEU A 112 15.07 40.31 19.12
N LYS A 113 14.51 40.99 18.09
CA LYS A 113 15.18 42.04 17.38
C LYS A 113 15.11 43.35 18.13
N ASP A 114 16.27 43.98 18.32
CA ASP A 114 16.35 45.35 18.82
C ASP A 114 15.87 46.39 17.78
N LYS A 115 15.87 47.68 18.16
CA LYS A 115 15.48 48.79 17.28
C LYS A 115 16.36 48.92 16.01
N ASN A 116 17.53 48.31 16.00
CA ASN A 116 18.47 48.29 14.89
C ASN A 116 18.37 47.01 14.06
N GLY A 117 17.45 46.09 14.41
CA GLY A 117 17.26 44.81 13.73
C GLY A 117 18.29 43.75 14.12
N LYS A 118 19.15 44.01 15.12
CA LYS A 118 20.09 43.03 15.68
C LYS A 118 19.38 42.14 16.67
N LEU A 119 19.71 40.83 16.68
CA LEU A 119 19.17 39.88 17.63
C LEU A 119 19.69 40.13 19.04
N ASP A 120 18.80 40.29 20.00
CA ASP A 120 19.10 40.41 21.42
C ASP A 120 18.43 39.25 22.16
N PHE A 121 19.23 38.33 22.69
CA PHE A 121 18.76 37.15 23.41
C PHE A 121 18.65 37.37 24.93
N GLY A 122 18.91 38.61 25.40
CA GLY A 122 18.84 38.94 26.83
C GLY A 122 19.77 38.09 27.67
N ASP A 123 19.25 37.53 28.77
CA ASP A 123 20.03 36.74 29.76
C ASP A 123 20.14 35.22 29.38
N VAL A 124 19.75 34.81 28.15
CA VAL A 124 19.88 33.42 27.71
C VAL A 124 21.35 33.10 27.50
N SER A 125 21.84 32.05 28.16
CA SER A 125 23.23 31.62 28.01
C SER A 125 23.50 31.06 26.62
N ASP A 126 24.73 31.27 26.10
CA ASP A 126 25.14 30.71 24.81
C ASP A 126 24.91 29.19 24.70
N THR A 127 25.11 28.48 25.81
CA THR A 127 24.90 27.02 25.88
C THR A 127 23.43 26.64 25.66
N GLU A 128 22.50 27.36 26.31
CA GLU A 128 21.05 27.12 26.14
C GLU A 128 20.59 27.47 24.73
N LEU A 129 21.14 28.56 24.17
CA LEU A 129 20.85 28.96 22.81
C LEU A 129 21.28 27.88 21.79
N VAL A 130 22.53 27.39 21.91
CA VAL A 130 23.09 26.34 21.06
C VAL A 130 22.28 25.04 21.18
N GLN A 131 21.91 24.65 22.42
CA GLN A 131 21.07 23.46 22.62
C GLN A 131 19.69 23.62 21.98
N THR A 132 19.08 24.76 22.13
CA THR A 132 17.75 25.03 21.53
C THR A 132 17.81 24.98 20.01
N VAL A 133 18.80 25.63 19.40
CA VAL A 133 19.02 25.60 17.95
C VAL A 133 19.28 24.18 17.45
N SER A 134 20.10 23.41 18.16
CA SER A 134 20.38 22.00 17.82
C SER A 134 19.13 21.14 17.86
N ARG A 135 18.28 21.29 18.90
CA ARG A 135 17.00 20.56 19.01
C ARG A 135 16.03 20.93 17.87
N CYS A 136 15.93 22.22 17.54
CA CYS A 136 15.10 22.68 16.42
C CYS A 136 15.61 22.13 15.08
N ALA A 137 16.91 22.12 14.84
CA ALA A 137 17.52 21.58 13.64
C ALA A 137 17.27 20.08 13.50
N THR A 138 17.38 19.32 14.61
CA THR A 138 17.07 17.88 14.63
C THR A 138 15.60 17.62 14.33
N ALA A 139 14.70 18.35 14.97
CA ALA A 139 13.25 18.21 14.71
C ALA A 139 12.90 18.53 13.26
N PHE A 140 13.47 19.59 12.69
CA PHE A 140 13.28 19.97 11.30
C PHE A 140 13.79 18.89 10.34
N LYS A 141 14.98 18.34 10.59
CA LYS A 141 15.54 17.25 9.80
C LYS A 141 14.59 16.03 9.80
N LEU A 142 14.14 15.58 10.98
CA LEU A 142 13.24 14.44 11.08
C LEU A 142 11.93 14.64 10.31
N LEU A 143 11.33 15.83 10.39
CA LEU A 143 10.10 16.15 9.65
C LEU A 143 10.33 16.18 8.13
N THR A 144 11.47 16.72 7.69
CA THR A 144 11.85 16.72 6.28
C THR A 144 12.10 15.30 5.76
N ASP A 145 12.76 14.45 6.55
CA ASP A 145 13.00 13.05 6.19
C ASP A 145 11.68 12.27 6.07
N VAL A 146 10.71 12.50 6.96
CA VAL A 146 9.37 11.90 6.85
C VAL A 146 8.66 12.38 5.57
N GLU A 147 8.73 13.66 5.24
CA GLU A 147 8.14 14.20 4.00
C GLU A 147 8.78 13.56 2.76
N ARG A 148 10.11 13.46 2.72
CA ARG A 148 10.85 12.85 1.60
C ARG A 148 10.52 11.38 1.43
N LEU A 149 10.52 10.60 2.52
CA LEU A 149 10.09 9.19 2.51
C LEU A 149 8.66 9.03 1.99
N ALA A 150 7.76 9.91 2.43
CA ALA A 150 6.37 9.90 1.99
C ALA A 150 6.23 10.19 0.48
N ARG A 151 7.19 10.89 -0.11
CA ARG A 151 7.27 11.14 -1.57
C ARG A 151 8.03 10.05 -2.33
N GLY A 152 8.63 9.07 -1.63
CA GLY A 152 9.47 8.03 -2.22
C GLY A 152 10.88 8.51 -2.57
N GLU A 153 11.33 9.62 -1.97
CA GLU A 153 12.69 10.15 -2.13
C GLU A 153 13.63 9.55 -1.07
N PRO A 154 14.92 9.33 -1.39
CA PRO A 154 15.88 8.88 -0.40
C PRO A 154 16.12 9.93 0.68
N THR A 155 16.24 9.48 1.93
CA THR A 155 16.51 10.35 3.09
C THR A 155 17.99 10.61 3.31
N ASP A 156 18.86 9.69 2.91
CA ASP A 156 20.30 9.84 2.98
C ASP A 156 20.86 10.16 1.58
N ILE A 157 21.50 11.30 1.47
CA ILE A 157 22.39 11.63 0.34
C ILE A 157 23.73 11.00 0.70
N GLN A 158 23.99 9.81 0.16
CA GLN A 158 25.33 9.24 0.19
C GLN A 158 26.23 9.97 -0.79
#